data_6aeb06f3612cd4b77275deb34c5f0dc5
#
_entry.id   6aeb06f3612cd4b77275deb34c5f0dc5
#
_cell.length_a   1.000
_cell.length_b   1.000
_cell.length_c   1.000
_cell.angle_alpha   90.00
_cell.angle_beta   90.00
_cell.angle_gamma   90.00
#
_symmetry.space_group_name_H-M   'P 1'
#
loop_
_entity.id
_entity.type
_entity.pdbx_description
1 polymer ?
#
loop_
_entity_poly.entity_id
_entity_poly.type
_entity_poly.pdbx_seq_one_letter_code
_entity_poly.pdbx_strand_id
1 'polypeptide(L)'
;MNIQWYPGHMTKARRMMQEDIKLIDIVIELVDSRIPFSSKNPDIDELAKNKYRLILLNKSDLADDAVTTKWENYYKNKDFAVAKINARDGMGMKSINNIVQEACKEKIERDRKRGIINRPIRAMIVGIPNVGKSTFINSYARKACTKVGNKPGVTKGKQWIRLGKNIELLDTPGILWPKFDDEAVGLRLAFIGSINDEILSITDIAVELIKFLQANYCNTLVQRYNIESVDDPVQMLTGIAEKRQCIKKGGELDYDKAAALLIDDFRSGKLGLSLIHISEPTRP
;
A
#
# COMPACT_ATOMS: atom_id res chain seq x y z
N MET A 1 -0.47 -10.86 20.37
CA MET A 1 0.31 -9.61 20.52
C MET A 1 -0.64 -8.43 20.47
N ASN A 2 -0.88 -7.71 21.56
CA ASN A 2 -1.88 -6.64 21.58
C ASN A 2 -1.23 -5.35 21.09
N ILE A 3 -1.27 -5.11 19.77
CA ILE A 3 -0.61 -3.97 19.14
C ILE A 3 -1.53 -2.75 19.26
N GLN A 4 -1.41 -1.99 20.35
CA GLN A 4 -2.04 -0.69 20.49
C GLN A 4 -1.09 0.38 19.95
N TRP A 5 -1.40 0.95 18.76
CA TRP A 5 -0.47 1.89 18.12
C TRP A 5 -1.17 2.98 17.31
N TYR A 6 -2.14 3.65 17.88
CA TYR A 6 -2.84 4.74 17.21
C TYR A 6 -2.29 6.10 17.68
N PRO A 7 -1.36 6.73 16.96
CA PRO A 7 -0.85 8.04 17.31
C PRO A 7 -1.92 9.12 17.17
N GLY A 8 -1.94 10.12 18.07
CA GLY A 8 -2.93 11.22 18.06
C GLY A 8 -3.01 12.02 16.75
N HIS A 9 -1.94 12.02 15.93
CA HIS A 9 -1.96 12.64 14.62
C HIS A 9 -2.90 11.92 13.62
N MET A 10 -3.19 10.64 13.79
CA MET A 10 -4.12 9.90 12.92
C MET A 10 -5.58 10.31 13.17
N THR A 11 -5.95 10.60 14.42
CA THR A 11 -7.28 11.15 14.72
C THR A 11 -7.50 12.50 14.02
N LYS A 12 -6.48 13.36 14.04
CA LYS A 12 -6.53 14.64 13.33
C LYS A 12 -6.66 14.45 11.82
N ALA A 13 -5.88 13.52 11.26
CA ALA A 13 -5.93 13.21 9.83
C ALA A 13 -7.30 12.64 9.42
N ARG A 14 -7.94 11.79 10.23
CA ARG A 14 -9.30 11.28 10.00
C ARG A 14 -10.33 12.41 9.97
N ARG A 15 -10.27 13.34 10.92
CA ARG A 15 -11.16 14.51 10.93
C ARG A 15 -10.98 15.38 9.69
N MET A 16 -9.74 15.67 9.30
CA MET A 16 -9.45 16.42 8.07
C MET A 16 -10.04 15.72 6.85
N MET A 17 -9.91 14.40 6.78
CA MET A 17 -10.46 13.61 5.69
C MET A 17 -11.99 13.67 5.64
N GLN A 18 -12.67 13.63 6.79
CA GLN A 18 -14.13 13.79 6.90
C GLN A 18 -14.62 15.17 6.39
N GLU A 19 -13.85 16.22 6.60
CA GLU A 19 -14.15 17.54 6.06
C GLU A 19 -13.87 17.63 4.56
N ASP A 20 -12.77 17.02 4.11
CA ASP A 20 -12.30 17.12 2.74
C ASP A 20 -13.13 16.28 1.78
N ILE A 21 -13.65 15.14 2.24
CA ILE A 21 -14.42 14.22 1.40
C ILE A 21 -15.68 14.87 0.80
N LYS A 22 -16.21 15.90 1.44
CA LYS A 22 -17.37 16.66 0.93
C LYS A 22 -17.07 17.34 -0.41
N LEU A 23 -15.81 17.70 -0.65
CA LEU A 23 -15.35 18.39 -1.85
C LEU A 23 -14.95 17.44 -2.98
N ILE A 24 -14.93 16.13 -2.71
CA ILE A 24 -14.38 15.08 -3.55
C ILE A 24 -15.48 14.42 -4.38
N ASP A 25 -15.13 14.08 -5.61
CA ASP A 25 -15.98 13.33 -6.54
C ASP A 25 -15.63 11.82 -6.50
N ILE A 26 -14.33 11.50 -6.49
CA ILE A 26 -13.82 10.12 -6.47
C ILE A 26 -12.73 9.93 -5.40
N VAL A 27 -12.78 8.82 -4.71
CA VAL A 27 -11.71 8.39 -3.80
C VAL A 27 -10.85 7.34 -4.50
N ILE A 28 -9.57 7.61 -4.62
CA ILE A 28 -8.55 6.71 -5.16
C ILE A 28 -7.81 6.09 -3.98
N GLU A 29 -8.05 4.82 -3.73
CA GLU A 29 -7.44 4.09 -2.63
C GLU A 29 -6.29 3.22 -3.15
N LEU A 30 -5.07 3.48 -2.65
CA LEU A 30 -3.92 2.64 -2.91
C LEU A 30 -3.87 1.51 -1.90
N VAL A 31 -3.78 0.28 -2.41
CA VAL A 31 -3.55 -0.94 -1.63
C VAL A 31 -2.28 -1.64 -2.11
N ASP A 32 -1.59 -2.33 -1.23
CA ASP A 32 -0.42 -3.13 -1.59
C ASP A 32 -0.87 -4.46 -2.20
N SER A 33 -0.47 -4.74 -3.43
CA SER A 33 -0.90 -5.94 -4.17
C SER A 33 -0.50 -7.24 -3.48
N ARG A 34 0.47 -7.23 -2.58
CA ARG A 34 0.89 -8.40 -1.80
C ARG A 34 -0.12 -8.78 -0.73
N ILE A 35 -0.85 -7.77 -0.18
CA ILE A 35 -1.84 -7.93 0.89
C ILE A 35 -3.07 -7.03 0.62
N PRO A 36 -3.83 -7.24 -0.46
CA PRO A 36 -4.86 -6.33 -0.90
C PRO A 36 -5.98 -6.12 0.12
N PHE A 37 -6.32 -7.16 0.90
CA PHE A 37 -7.32 -7.07 1.96
C PHE A 37 -6.78 -6.31 3.18
N SER A 38 -5.65 -6.75 3.74
CA SER A 38 -5.07 -6.16 4.96
C SER A 38 -4.57 -4.73 4.74
N SER A 39 -4.23 -4.34 3.51
CA SER A 39 -3.80 -2.97 3.21
C SER A 39 -4.94 -2.01 2.88
N LYS A 40 -6.18 -2.51 2.80
CA LYS A 40 -7.37 -1.69 2.61
C LYS A 40 -7.89 -1.19 3.95
N ASN A 41 -8.05 0.14 4.08
CA ASN A 41 -8.55 0.73 5.32
C ASN A 41 -10.09 0.70 5.36
N PRO A 42 -10.72 -0.05 6.29
CA PRO A 42 -12.17 -0.16 6.39
C PRO A 42 -12.87 1.17 6.69
N ASP A 43 -12.23 2.10 7.41
CA ASP A 43 -12.77 3.44 7.67
C ASP A 43 -13.09 4.20 6.37
N ILE A 44 -12.35 3.93 5.29
CA ILE A 44 -12.56 4.58 4.00
C ILE A 44 -13.87 4.13 3.35
N ASP A 45 -14.31 2.89 3.57
CA ASP A 45 -15.57 2.40 3.03
C ASP A 45 -16.76 3.19 3.59
N GLU A 46 -16.72 3.48 4.89
CA GLU A 46 -17.74 4.30 5.55
C GLU A 46 -17.68 5.77 5.10
N LEU A 47 -16.49 6.37 5.12
CA LEU A 47 -16.28 7.76 4.77
C LEU A 47 -16.64 8.08 3.31
N ALA A 48 -16.36 7.15 2.40
CA ALA A 48 -16.54 7.33 0.97
C ALA A 48 -17.79 6.64 0.40
N LYS A 49 -18.77 6.27 1.23
CA LYS A 49 -19.98 5.52 0.84
C LYS A 49 -20.74 6.10 -0.35
N ASN A 50 -20.75 7.43 -0.49
CA ASN A 50 -21.46 8.15 -1.56
C ASN A 50 -20.51 8.76 -2.60
N LYS A 51 -19.31 8.21 -2.75
CA LYS A 51 -18.32 8.68 -3.71
C LYS A 51 -17.98 7.60 -4.70
N TYR A 52 -17.59 8.00 -5.90
CA TYR A 52 -16.98 7.04 -6.82
C TYR A 52 -15.68 6.51 -6.21
N ARG A 53 -15.37 5.25 -6.49
CA ARG A 53 -14.23 4.56 -5.88
C ARG A 53 -13.35 3.95 -6.95
N LEU A 54 -12.04 4.19 -6.82
CA LEU A 54 -11.01 3.52 -7.61
C LEU A 54 -10.00 2.87 -6.66
N ILE A 55 -9.80 1.57 -6.77
CA ILE A 55 -8.74 0.85 -6.06
C ILE A 55 -7.56 0.68 -7.00
N LEU A 56 -6.40 1.12 -6.55
CA LEU A 56 -5.13 0.91 -7.23
C LEU A 56 -4.35 -0.19 -6.51
N LEU A 57 -4.23 -1.34 -7.14
CA LEU A 57 -3.39 -2.46 -6.70
C LEU A 57 -1.93 -2.11 -7.04
N ASN A 58 -1.27 -1.43 -6.09
CA ASN A 58 0.10 -0.94 -6.28
C ASN A 58 1.15 -1.98 -5.90
N LYS A 59 2.38 -1.83 -6.40
CA LYS A 59 3.48 -2.78 -6.27
C LYS A 59 3.11 -4.15 -6.86
N SER A 60 2.36 -4.16 -7.96
CA SER A 60 1.92 -5.39 -8.62
C SER A 60 3.09 -6.21 -9.19
N ASP A 61 4.24 -5.59 -9.38
CA ASP A 61 5.53 -6.22 -9.69
C ASP A 61 6.07 -7.11 -8.56
N LEU A 62 5.61 -6.91 -7.31
CA LEU A 62 6.00 -7.66 -6.12
C LEU A 62 4.97 -8.72 -5.70
N ALA A 63 3.94 -8.96 -6.51
CA ALA A 63 2.85 -9.87 -6.18
C ALA A 63 2.64 -10.90 -7.30
N ASP A 64 2.05 -12.04 -6.96
CA ASP A 64 1.62 -13.03 -7.94
C ASP A 64 0.49 -12.46 -8.81
N ASP A 65 0.66 -12.50 -10.14
CA ASP A 65 -0.30 -11.90 -11.07
C ASP A 65 -1.63 -12.66 -11.10
N ALA A 66 -1.62 -13.99 -10.98
CA ALA A 66 -2.85 -14.78 -10.99
C ALA A 66 -3.73 -14.45 -9.78
N VAL A 67 -3.11 -14.25 -8.63
CA VAL A 67 -3.86 -13.90 -7.42
C VAL A 67 -4.22 -12.43 -7.39
N THR A 68 -3.34 -11.54 -7.87
CA THR A 68 -3.69 -10.12 -8.05
C THR A 68 -4.89 -9.97 -8.99
N THR A 69 -5.00 -10.82 -10.03
CA THR A 69 -6.17 -10.85 -10.92
C THR A 69 -7.46 -11.30 -10.20
N LYS A 70 -7.36 -12.27 -9.27
CA LYS A 70 -8.51 -12.65 -8.44
C LYS A 70 -8.98 -11.50 -7.57
N TRP A 71 -8.06 -10.74 -6.98
CA TRP A 71 -8.38 -9.55 -6.19
C TRP A 71 -8.95 -8.41 -7.03
N GLU A 72 -8.42 -8.21 -8.24
CA GLU A 72 -8.99 -7.26 -9.19
C GLU A 72 -10.47 -7.58 -9.49
N ASN A 73 -10.78 -8.85 -9.77
CA ASN A 73 -12.14 -9.31 -10.02
C ASN A 73 -13.04 -9.19 -8.77
N TYR A 74 -12.50 -9.52 -7.59
CA TYR A 74 -13.21 -9.37 -6.32
C TYR A 74 -13.66 -7.92 -6.08
N TYR A 75 -12.78 -6.95 -6.29
CA TYR A 75 -13.14 -5.54 -6.12
C TYR A 75 -14.06 -5.03 -7.23
N LYS A 76 -13.91 -5.50 -8.47
CA LYS A 76 -14.83 -5.17 -9.56
C LYS A 76 -16.25 -5.67 -9.28
N ASN A 77 -16.40 -6.86 -8.71
CA ASN A 77 -17.70 -7.41 -8.30
C ASN A 77 -18.36 -6.64 -7.13
N LYS A 78 -17.63 -5.75 -6.48
CA LYS A 78 -18.11 -4.81 -5.46
C LYS A 78 -18.30 -3.39 -5.99
N ASP A 79 -18.44 -3.23 -7.30
CA ASP A 79 -18.65 -1.95 -7.99
C ASP A 79 -17.50 -0.92 -7.82
N PHE A 80 -16.28 -1.40 -7.53
CA PHE A 80 -15.10 -0.55 -7.58
C PHE A 80 -14.49 -0.52 -8.99
N ALA A 81 -14.07 0.65 -9.44
CA ALA A 81 -13.09 0.71 -10.52
C ALA A 81 -11.74 0.20 -9.96
N VAL A 82 -10.99 -0.57 -10.76
CA VAL A 82 -9.75 -1.20 -10.30
C VAL A 82 -8.67 -1.09 -11.38
N ALA A 83 -7.43 -0.86 -10.95
CA ALA A 83 -6.27 -0.98 -11.84
C ALA A 83 -5.06 -1.57 -11.09
N LYS A 84 -4.32 -2.43 -11.78
CA LYS A 84 -3.00 -2.88 -11.35
C LYS A 84 -1.96 -1.84 -11.75
N ILE A 85 -1.10 -1.43 -10.83
CA ILE A 85 -0.06 -0.45 -11.10
C ILE A 85 1.27 -0.81 -10.43
N ASN A 86 2.34 -0.32 -11.01
CA ASN A 86 3.61 -0.11 -10.32
C ASN A 86 3.92 1.40 -10.38
N ALA A 87 3.68 2.09 -9.27
CA ALA A 87 3.88 3.54 -9.21
C ALA A 87 5.35 3.95 -9.37
N ARG A 88 6.30 3.06 -9.05
CA ARG A 88 7.74 3.30 -9.18
C ARG A 88 8.16 3.33 -10.65
N ASP A 89 7.79 2.31 -11.42
CA ASP A 89 8.22 2.16 -12.82
C ASP A 89 7.21 2.75 -13.80
N GLY A 90 6.00 3.06 -13.29
CA GLY A 90 4.95 3.71 -14.05
C GLY A 90 4.11 2.77 -14.91
N MET A 91 4.16 1.46 -14.66
CA MET A 91 3.25 0.49 -15.26
C MET A 91 1.81 0.78 -14.82
N GLY A 92 0.85 0.68 -15.73
CA GLY A 92 -0.57 0.94 -15.46
C GLY A 92 -0.96 2.41 -15.30
N MET A 93 0.00 3.33 -15.15
CA MET A 93 -0.30 4.75 -14.85
C MET A 93 -1.01 5.49 -15.99
N LYS A 94 -0.80 5.09 -17.25
CA LYS A 94 -1.41 5.75 -18.41
C LYS A 94 -2.93 5.55 -18.49
N SER A 95 -3.44 4.45 -17.99
CA SER A 95 -4.87 4.10 -18.03
C SER A 95 -5.70 4.82 -16.96
N ILE A 96 -5.07 5.34 -15.90
CA ILE A 96 -5.76 5.89 -14.73
C ILE A 96 -6.71 7.02 -15.10
N ASN A 97 -6.30 7.94 -15.98
CA ASN A 97 -7.14 9.05 -16.40
C ASN A 97 -8.45 8.55 -17.05
N ASN A 98 -8.35 7.56 -17.94
CA ASN A 98 -9.52 6.98 -18.61
C ASN A 98 -10.42 6.23 -17.61
N ILE A 99 -9.82 5.48 -16.67
CA ILE A 99 -10.56 4.77 -15.62
C ILE A 99 -11.31 5.75 -14.72
N VAL A 100 -10.68 6.85 -14.31
CA VAL A 100 -11.33 7.90 -13.50
C VAL A 100 -12.49 8.55 -14.26
N GLN A 101 -12.30 8.84 -15.55
CA GLN A 101 -13.37 9.42 -16.37
C GLN A 101 -14.54 8.47 -16.54
N GLU A 102 -14.29 7.19 -16.79
CA GLU A 102 -15.35 6.19 -16.92
C GLU A 102 -16.06 5.98 -15.59
N ALA A 103 -15.33 5.86 -14.48
CA ALA A 103 -15.92 5.73 -13.14
C ALA A 103 -16.80 6.94 -12.77
N CYS A 104 -16.48 8.14 -13.26
CA CYS A 104 -17.23 9.37 -12.98
C CYS A 104 -18.17 9.79 -14.14
N LYS A 105 -18.43 8.91 -15.11
CA LYS A 105 -19.19 9.23 -16.32
C LYS A 105 -20.56 9.83 -16.04
N GLU A 106 -21.33 9.24 -15.15
CA GLU A 106 -22.66 9.75 -14.77
C GLU A 106 -22.62 11.18 -14.20
N LYS A 107 -21.57 11.47 -13.39
CA LYS A 107 -21.36 12.81 -12.88
C LYS A 107 -21.02 13.79 -13.98
N ILE A 108 -20.11 13.42 -14.88
CA ILE A 108 -19.70 14.26 -16.01
C ILE A 108 -20.91 14.58 -16.88
N GLU A 109 -21.76 13.62 -17.19
CA GLU A 109 -22.99 13.80 -17.96
C GLU A 109 -23.99 14.72 -17.25
N ARG A 110 -24.17 14.54 -15.93
CA ARG A 110 -25.03 15.39 -15.09
C ARG A 110 -24.56 16.83 -15.06
N ASP A 111 -23.22 17.05 -14.92
CA ASP A 111 -22.64 18.38 -14.94
C ASP A 111 -22.81 19.03 -16.32
N ARG A 112 -22.64 18.30 -17.42
CA ARG A 112 -22.89 18.78 -18.79
C ARG A 112 -24.36 19.21 -19.01
N LYS A 113 -25.31 18.42 -18.53
CA LYS A 113 -26.75 18.75 -18.59
C LYS A 113 -27.08 20.05 -17.83
N ARG A 114 -26.29 20.40 -16.81
CA ARG A 114 -26.39 21.66 -16.04
C ARG A 114 -25.62 22.82 -16.64
N GLY A 115 -25.02 22.66 -17.82
CA GLY A 115 -24.20 23.70 -18.47
C GLY A 115 -22.78 23.83 -17.87
N ILE A 116 -22.36 22.94 -16.96
CA ILE A 116 -21.02 22.95 -16.37
C ILE A 116 -20.08 22.20 -17.31
N ILE A 117 -19.29 22.95 -18.08
CA ILE A 117 -18.36 22.38 -19.05
C ILE A 117 -16.95 22.46 -18.48
N ASN A 118 -16.15 21.38 -18.65
CA ASN A 118 -14.72 21.32 -18.29
C ASN A 118 -14.40 21.46 -16.79
N ARG A 119 -15.32 21.12 -15.92
CA ARG A 119 -14.99 20.99 -14.48
C ARG A 119 -14.09 19.78 -14.26
N PRO A 120 -12.89 19.93 -13.67
CA PRO A 120 -12.05 18.80 -13.36
C PRO A 120 -12.68 17.92 -12.28
N ILE A 121 -12.45 16.61 -12.39
CA ILE A 121 -12.84 15.64 -11.37
C ILE A 121 -11.91 15.83 -10.17
N ARG A 122 -12.50 16.02 -8.99
CA ARG A 122 -11.77 16.14 -7.73
C ARG A 122 -11.58 14.78 -7.12
N ALA A 123 -10.34 14.35 -7.03
CA ALA A 123 -9.96 13.06 -6.47
C ALA A 123 -9.21 13.24 -5.15
N MET A 124 -9.51 12.38 -4.17
CA MET A 124 -8.75 12.24 -2.94
C MET A 124 -7.96 10.95 -3.01
N ILE A 125 -6.65 11.02 -2.72
CA ILE A 125 -5.80 9.84 -2.63
C ILE A 125 -5.70 9.40 -1.18
N VAL A 126 -6.04 8.14 -0.93
CA VAL A 126 -6.00 7.54 0.40
C VAL A 126 -5.21 6.24 0.38
N GLY A 127 -4.85 5.74 1.53
CA GLY A 127 -4.17 4.46 1.72
C GLY A 127 -3.30 4.48 2.97
N ILE A 128 -2.89 3.31 3.38
CA ILE A 128 -2.05 3.10 4.56
C ILE A 128 -0.65 3.71 4.38
N PRO A 129 0.12 3.88 5.47
CA PRO A 129 1.53 4.26 5.36
C PRO A 129 2.31 3.27 4.46
N ASN A 130 3.32 3.77 3.77
CA ASN A 130 4.25 3.00 2.92
C ASN A 130 3.63 2.18 1.78
N VAL A 131 2.32 2.36 1.48
CA VAL A 131 1.67 1.75 0.31
C VAL A 131 2.11 2.35 -1.03
N GLY A 132 2.83 3.50 -0.99
CA GLY A 132 3.38 4.16 -2.16
C GLY A 132 2.60 5.38 -2.66
N LYS A 133 1.80 6.04 -1.81
CA LYS A 133 1.03 7.26 -2.17
C LYS A 133 1.91 8.36 -2.75
N SER A 134 2.96 8.77 -2.04
CA SER A 134 3.86 9.84 -2.51
C SER A 134 4.57 9.45 -3.81
N THR A 135 4.96 8.19 -3.95
CA THR A 135 5.54 7.67 -5.20
C THR A 135 4.54 7.77 -6.35
N PHE A 136 3.28 7.35 -6.10
CA PHE A 136 2.19 7.46 -7.06
C PHE A 136 1.96 8.92 -7.48
N ILE A 137 1.77 9.82 -6.52
CA ILE A 137 1.53 11.25 -6.79
C ILE A 137 2.67 11.84 -7.62
N ASN A 138 3.92 11.60 -7.21
CA ASN A 138 5.09 12.11 -7.93
C ASN A 138 5.20 11.52 -9.35
N SER A 139 5.00 10.22 -9.51
CA SER A 139 5.07 9.56 -10.81
C SER A 139 3.93 10.00 -11.72
N TYR A 140 2.72 10.14 -11.17
CA TYR A 140 1.55 10.57 -11.92
C TYR A 140 1.64 12.04 -12.30
N ALA A 141 2.05 12.92 -11.37
CA ALA A 141 2.28 14.34 -11.63
C ALA A 141 3.36 14.57 -12.70
N ARG A 142 4.50 13.87 -12.64
CA ARG A 142 5.56 13.98 -13.67
C ARG A 142 5.07 13.61 -15.06
N LYS A 143 4.19 12.62 -15.19
CA LYS A 143 3.63 12.17 -16.48
C LYS A 143 2.47 13.04 -16.97
N ALA A 144 1.73 13.68 -16.05
CA ALA A 144 0.58 14.51 -16.37
C ALA A 144 0.91 16.01 -16.50
N CYS A 145 2.02 16.45 -15.91
CA CYS A 145 2.45 17.85 -15.95
C CYS A 145 3.39 18.13 -17.13
N THR A 146 2.83 18.59 -18.23
CA THR A 146 3.48 19.59 -19.06
C THR A 146 3.25 20.94 -18.37
N LYS A 147 4.26 21.43 -17.64
CA LYS A 147 4.36 22.78 -17.06
C LYS A 147 3.22 23.20 -16.12
N VAL A 148 3.36 22.93 -14.84
CA VAL A 148 2.76 23.78 -13.79
C VAL A 148 3.89 24.27 -12.91
N GLY A 149 4.14 25.58 -12.97
CA GLY A 149 5.12 26.23 -12.12
C GLY A 149 4.72 26.13 -10.65
N ASN A 150 5.55 25.47 -9.88
CA ASN A 150 5.55 25.59 -8.45
C ASN A 150 5.91 27.04 -8.09
N LYS A 151 4.95 27.84 -7.64
CA LYS A 151 5.25 29.06 -6.89
C LYS A 151 5.34 28.67 -5.42
N PRO A 152 6.54 28.63 -4.82
CA PRO A 152 6.66 28.48 -3.38
C PRO A 152 6.18 29.77 -2.73
N GLY A 153 5.26 29.67 -1.76
CA GLY A 153 4.99 30.78 -0.86
C GLY A 153 3.55 31.25 -0.70
N VAL A 154 2.52 30.50 -1.10
CA VAL A 154 1.13 30.93 -0.84
C VAL A 154 0.31 29.81 -0.20
N THR A 155 -0.09 30.06 1.01
CA THR A 155 -1.22 29.52 1.81
C THR A 155 -0.98 28.20 2.56
N LYS A 156 -1.19 28.27 3.88
CA LYS A 156 -1.54 27.20 4.82
C LYS A 156 -2.93 26.61 4.50
N GLY A 157 -3.16 26.12 3.26
CA GLY A 157 -4.43 25.58 2.79
C GLY A 157 -4.25 24.21 2.13
N LYS A 158 -5.34 23.52 1.91
CA LYS A 158 -5.42 22.22 1.19
C LYS A 158 -4.70 22.33 -0.15
N GLN A 159 -3.70 21.47 -0.36
CA GLN A 159 -2.91 21.52 -1.59
C GLN A 159 -3.56 20.64 -2.65
N TRP A 160 -4.08 21.29 -3.70
CA TRP A 160 -4.60 20.62 -4.88
C TRP A 160 -3.51 20.49 -5.94
N ILE A 161 -3.28 19.28 -6.39
CA ILE A 161 -2.33 18.96 -7.46
C ILE A 161 -3.13 18.74 -8.74
N ARG A 162 -2.97 19.63 -9.71
CA ARG A 162 -3.67 19.51 -10.99
C ARG A 162 -2.96 18.53 -11.90
N LEU A 163 -3.70 17.51 -12.35
CA LEU A 163 -3.21 16.47 -13.25
C LEU A 163 -3.86 16.61 -14.63
N GLY A 164 -3.10 17.18 -15.55
CA GLY A 164 -3.63 17.51 -16.88
C GLY A 164 -4.80 18.50 -16.81
N LYS A 165 -5.78 18.34 -17.70
CA LYS A 165 -6.96 19.23 -17.74
C LYS A 165 -8.14 18.73 -16.91
N ASN A 166 -8.17 17.45 -16.56
CA ASN A 166 -9.40 16.77 -16.17
C ASN A 166 -9.44 16.30 -14.71
N ILE A 167 -8.32 16.30 -13.99
CA ILE A 167 -8.26 15.78 -12.61
C ILE A 167 -7.52 16.75 -11.70
N GLU A 168 -8.10 17.01 -10.54
CA GLU A 168 -7.46 17.68 -9.40
C GLU A 168 -7.34 16.67 -8.24
N LEU A 169 -6.10 16.45 -7.76
CA LEU A 169 -5.83 15.55 -6.65
C LEU A 169 -5.68 16.33 -5.35
N LEU A 170 -6.30 15.83 -4.29
CA LEU A 170 -6.02 16.20 -2.92
C LEU A 170 -5.16 15.11 -2.27
N ASP A 171 -3.95 15.48 -1.85
CA ASP A 171 -3.07 14.57 -1.12
C ASP A 171 -3.51 14.46 0.35
N THR A 172 -3.50 13.25 0.88
CA THR A 172 -3.82 12.99 2.28
C THR A 172 -2.69 12.21 2.96
N PRO A 173 -2.45 12.41 4.26
CA PRO A 173 -1.52 11.58 5.01
C PRO A 173 -1.96 10.12 4.98
N GLY A 174 -1.00 9.20 5.10
CA GLY A 174 -1.29 7.77 5.28
C GLY A 174 -1.94 7.54 6.63
N ILE A 175 -3.08 6.85 6.61
CA ILE A 175 -3.84 6.56 7.82
C ILE A 175 -4.06 5.07 7.95
N LEU A 176 -3.80 4.56 9.14
CA LEU A 176 -4.26 3.25 9.59
C LEU A 176 -5.44 3.45 10.53
N TRP A 177 -6.23 2.42 10.76
CA TRP A 177 -7.35 2.44 11.69
C TRP A 177 -6.91 2.06 13.11
N PRO A 178 -7.67 2.46 14.16
CA PRO A 178 -7.19 2.41 15.54
C PRO A 178 -6.95 1.00 16.10
N LYS A 179 -7.69 0.01 15.62
CA LYS A 179 -7.64 -1.35 16.15
C LYS A 179 -7.78 -2.35 15.00
N PHE A 180 -6.90 -3.34 14.97
CA PHE A 180 -7.03 -4.47 14.07
C PHE A 180 -7.89 -5.54 14.76
N ASP A 181 -9.01 -5.91 14.14
CA ASP A 181 -9.89 -6.95 14.66
C ASP A 181 -9.25 -8.35 14.54
N ASP A 182 -8.29 -8.49 13.63
CA ASP A 182 -7.52 -9.69 13.38
C ASP A 182 -6.02 -9.40 13.56
N GLU A 183 -5.36 -10.09 14.48
CA GLU A 183 -3.91 -9.96 14.71
C GLU A 183 -3.09 -10.28 13.46
N ALA A 184 -3.58 -11.19 12.61
CA ALA A 184 -2.92 -11.53 11.34
C ALA A 184 -2.85 -10.32 10.39
N VAL A 185 -3.83 -9.42 10.40
CA VAL A 185 -3.80 -8.17 9.63
C VAL A 185 -2.66 -7.29 10.11
N GLY A 186 -2.53 -7.10 11.44
CA GLY A 186 -1.44 -6.33 12.04
C GLY A 186 -0.06 -6.88 11.65
N LEU A 187 0.10 -8.19 11.70
CA LEU A 187 1.35 -8.87 11.34
C LEU A 187 1.70 -8.69 9.85
N ARG A 188 0.73 -8.85 8.95
CA ARG A 188 0.93 -8.62 7.51
C ARG A 188 1.31 -7.18 7.20
N LEU A 189 0.69 -6.23 7.90
CA LEU A 189 1.06 -4.80 7.78
C LEU A 189 2.48 -4.52 8.28
N ALA A 190 2.93 -5.23 9.33
CA ALA A 190 4.30 -5.16 9.80
C ALA A 190 5.29 -5.73 8.76
N PHE A 191 4.98 -6.87 8.13
CA PHE A 191 5.82 -7.46 7.08
C PHE A 191 6.10 -6.48 5.94
N ILE A 192 5.09 -5.74 5.49
CA ILE A 192 5.26 -4.76 4.40
C ILE A 192 5.76 -3.38 4.85
N GLY A 193 5.99 -3.19 6.15
CA GLY A 193 6.51 -1.94 6.72
C GLY A 193 5.48 -0.82 6.82
N SER A 194 4.18 -1.14 6.90
CA SER A 194 3.12 -0.14 7.10
C SER A 194 2.96 0.27 8.56
N ILE A 195 3.49 -0.54 9.47
CA ILE A 195 3.64 -0.26 10.90
C ILE A 195 5.09 0.15 11.16
N ASN A 196 5.30 1.09 12.09
CA ASN A 196 6.65 1.49 12.46
C ASN A 196 7.39 0.35 13.19
N ASP A 197 8.53 -0.06 12.66
CA ASP A 197 9.36 -1.14 13.19
C ASP A 197 9.89 -0.84 14.62
N GLU A 198 9.95 0.43 15.03
CA GLU A 198 10.36 0.84 16.39
C GLU A 198 9.35 0.39 17.48
N ILE A 199 8.11 0.10 17.11
CA ILE A 199 7.05 -0.31 18.04
C ILE A 199 7.04 -1.82 18.25
N LEU A 200 7.64 -2.57 17.34
CA LEU A 200 7.68 -4.02 17.33
C LEU A 200 9.12 -4.50 17.36
N SER A 201 9.37 -5.61 18.05
CA SER A 201 10.66 -6.29 17.95
C SER A 201 10.87 -6.77 16.51
N ILE A 202 11.88 -6.25 15.84
CA ILE A 202 12.19 -6.62 14.45
C ILE A 202 12.52 -8.11 14.34
N THR A 203 13.13 -8.67 15.37
CA THR A 203 13.45 -10.10 15.46
C THR A 203 12.19 -10.95 15.55
N ASP A 204 11.17 -10.51 16.33
CA ASP A 204 9.89 -11.24 16.41
C ASP A 204 9.15 -11.20 15.06
N ILE A 205 9.14 -10.05 14.38
CA ILE A 205 8.56 -9.93 13.04
C ILE A 205 9.26 -10.87 12.05
N ALA A 206 10.59 -10.96 12.12
CA ALA A 206 11.37 -11.83 11.24
C ALA A 206 11.07 -13.31 11.49
N VAL A 207 10.95 -13.73 12.77
CA VAL A 207 10.58 -15.09 13.13
C VAL A 207 9.19 -15.44 12.61
N GLU A 208 8.19 -14.57 12.78
CA GLU A 208 6.85 -14.77 12.24
C GLU A 208 6.83 -14.79 10.71
N LEU A 209 7.65 -13.96 10.05
CA LEU A 209 7.82 -13.99 8.61
C LEU A 209 8.44 -15.31 8.12
N ILE A 210 9.43 -15.85 8.85
CA ILE A 210 10.02 -17.17 8.56
C ILE A 210 8.96 -18.25 8.65
N LYS A 211 8.17 -18.30 9.74
CA LYS A 211 7.06 -19.27 9.88
C LYS A 211 6.10 -19.20 8.69
N PHE A 212 5.72 -18.00 8.33
CA PHE A 212 4.85 -17.77 7.17
C PHE A 212 5.47 -18.29 5.87
N LEU A 213 6.74 -17.99 5.62
CA LEU A 213 7.44 -18.42 4.41
C LEU A 213 7.66 -19.92 4.38
N GLN A 214 7.96 -20.56 5.52
CA GLN A 214 8.11 -22.01 5.61
C GLN A 214 6.78 -22.74 5.30
N ALA A 215 5.67 -22.22 5.80
CA ALA A 215 4.35 -22.81 5.59
C ALA A 215 3.84 -22.68 4.14
N ASN A 216 4.20 -21.60 3.44
CA ASN A 216 3.64 -21.29 2.12
C ASN A 216 4.65 -21.36 0.98
N TYR A 217 5.95 -21.21 1.27
CA TYR A 217 7.04 -21.07 0.30
C TYR A 217 8.34 -21.72 0.77
N CYS A 218 8.28 -23.00 1.12
CA CYS A 218 9.30 -23.75 1.87
C CYS A 218 10.74 -23.62 1.37
N ASN A 219 10.97 -23.40 0.07
CA ASN A 219 12.32 -23.34 -0.49
C ASN A 219 12.88 -21.92 -0.68
N THR A 220 12.08 -20.88 -0.42
CA THR A 220 12.48 -19.51 -0.72
C THR A 220 13.68 -19.04 0.10
N LEU A 221 13.68 -19.31 1.40
CA LEU A 221 14.78 -18.93 2.30
C LEU A 221 16.04 -19.73 2.01
N VAL A 222 15.88 -21.04 1.77
CA VAL A 222 16.97 -21.95 1.42
C VAL A 222 17.69 -21.47 0.16
N GLN A 223 16.96 -21.18 -0.90
CA GLN A 223 17.51 -20.71 -2.17
C GLN A 223 18.15 -19.31 -2.04
N ARG A 224 17.47 -18.38 -1.36
CA ARG A 224 17.94 -17.01 -1.23
C ARG A 224 19.22 -16.88 -0.41
N TYR A 225 19.31 -17.60 0.70
CA TYR A 225 20.42 -17.49 1.63
C TYR A 225 21.45 -18.60 1.51
N ASN A 226 21.17 -19.63 0.71
CA ASN A 226 22.00 -20.84 0.56
C ASN A 226 22.29 -21.47 1.94
N ILE A 227 21.23 -21.77 2.68
CA ILE A 227 21.21 -22.38 4.01
C ILE A 227 20.46 -23.70 3.95
N GLU A 228 20.63 -24.54 4.97
CA GLU A 228 19.85 -25.76 5.12
C GLU A 228 18.41 -25.47 5.54
N SER A 229 17.48 -26.34 5.12
CA SER A 229 16.11 -26.26 5.58
C SER A 229 16.02 -26.79 7.00
N VAL A 230 15.49 -25.96 7.92
CA VAL A 230 15.29 -26.31 9.31
C VAL A 230 13.87 -25.90 9.68
N ASP A 231 13.14 -26.73 10.43
CA ASP A 231 11.75 -26.44 10.82
C ASP A 231 11.63 -25.32 11.86
N ASP A 232 12.64 -25.19 12.73
CA ASP A 232 12.66 -24.14 13.73
C ASP A 232 12.99 -22.78 13.11
N PRO A 233 12.06 -21.79 13.16
CA PRO A 233 12.27 -20.48 12.58
C PRO A 233 13.40 -19.68 13.24
N VAL A 234 13.71 -19.93 14.51
CA VAL A 234 14.83 -19.29 15.20
C VAL A 234 16.16 -19.84 14.68
N GLN A 235 16.26 -21.16 14.49
CA GLN A 235 17.43 -21.78 13.88
C GLN A 235 17.59 -21.33 12.42
N MET A 236 16.49 -21.16 11.68
CA MET A 236 16.51 -20.60 10.32
C MET A 236 17.09 -19.18 10.31
N LEU A 237 16.68 -18.32 11.26
CA LEU A 237 17.23 -16.96 11.41
C LEU A 237 18.72 -17.01 11.79
N THR A 238 19.13 -17.96 12.63
CA THR A 238 20.54 -18.22 12.98
C THR A 238 21.36 -18.54 11.73
N GLY A 239 20.89 -19.46 10.89
CA GLY A 239 21.53 -19.79 9.62
C GLY A 239 21.70 -18.59 8.68
N ILE A 240 20.66 -17.73 8.61
CA ILE A 240 20.73 -16.47 7.86
C ILE A 240 21.82 -15.55 8.44
N ALA A 241 21.87 -15.40 9.79
CA ALA A 241 22.84 -14.57 10.46
C ALA A 241 24.28 -15.02 10.19
N GLU A 242 24.55 -16.31 10.30
CA GLU A 242 25.85 -16.93 10.00
C GLU A 242 26.24 -16.73 8.54
N LYS A 243 25.37 -17.08 7.62
CA LYS A 243 25.66 -17.01 6.18
C LYS A 243 25.88 -15.58 5.69
N ARG A 244 25.21 -14.60 6.31
CA ARG A 244 25.32 -13.17 5.96
C ARG A 244 26.34 -12.43 6.83
N GLN A 245 27.05 -13.15 7.70
CA GLN A 245 28.07 -12.59 8.60
C GLN A 245 27.50 -11.42 9.42
N CYS A 246 26.30 -11.60 9.96
CA CYS A 246 25.69 -10.65 10.88
C CYS A 246 26.33 -10.84 12.26
N ILE A 247 27.41 -10.12 12.53
CA ILE A 247 28.23 -10.28 13.75
C ILE A 247 28.30 -8.94 14.48
N LYS A 248 28.15 -8.97 15.80
CA LYS A 248 28.37 -7.85 16.73
C LYS A 248 29.86 -7.67 17.05
N LYS A 249 30.20 -6.51 17.59
CA LYS A 249 31.54 -6.29 18.21
C LYS A 249 31.68 -7.30 19.36
N GLY A 250 32.55 -8.26 19.20
CA GLY A 250 32.75 -9.37 20.19
C GLY A 250 32.59 -10.75 19.60
N GLY A 251 32.16 -10.90 18.34
CA GLY A 251 32.08 -12.17 17.62
C GLY A 251 30.77 -12.91 17.77
N GLU A 252 29.82 -12.39 18.53
CA GLU A 252 28.48 -12.95 18.67
C GLU A 252 27.57 -12.64 17.46
N LEU A 253 26.59 -13.49 17.16
CA LEU A 253 25.62 -13.27 16.10
C LEU A 253 24.73 -12.06 16.42
N ASP A 254 24.50 -11.24 15.40
CA ASP A 254 23.61 -10.09 15.44
C ASP A 254 22.26 -10.43 14.83
N TYR A 255 21.34 -10.92 15.64
CA TYR A 255 19.99 -11.31 15.21
C TYR A 255 19.17 -10.13 14.72
N ASP A 256 19.33 -8.94 15.28
CA ASP A 256 18.61 -7.74 14.85
C ASP A 256 19.02 -7.34 13.43
N LYS A 257 20.32 -7.41 13.14
CA LYS A 257 20.84 -7.18 11.79
C LYS A 257 20.39 -8.23 10.78
N ALA A 258 20.34 -9.52 11.19
CA ALA A 258 19.84 -10.59 10.34
C ALA A 258 18.33 -10.46 10.07
N ALA A 259 17.57 -10.09 11.10
CA ALA A 259 16.13 -9.82 11.00
C ALA A 259 15.84 -8.65 10.06
N ALA A 260 16.56 -7.53 10.22
CA ALA A 260 16.44 -6.36 9.36
C ALA A 260 16.74 -6.72 7.90
N LEU A 261 17.79 -7.49 7.65
CA LEU A 261 18.17 -7.94 6.31
C LEU A 261 17.08 -8.82 5.68
N LEU A 262 16.53 -9.77 6.43
CA LEU A 262 15.44 -10.64 5.94
C LEU A 262 14.20 -9.82 5.58
N ILE A 263 13.79 -8.90 6.46
CA ILE A 263 12.62 -8.05 6.24
C ILE A 263 12.84 -7.12 5.04
N ASP A 264 14.02 -6.55 4.89
CA ASP A 264 14.36 -5.72 3.72
C ASP A 264 14.35 -6.53 2.42
N ASP A 265 14.88 -7.74 2.43
CA ASP A 265 14.84 -8.64 1.27
C ASP A 265 13.41 -9.03 0.90
N PHE A 266 12.53 -9.24 1.90
CA PHE A 266 11.10 -9.44 1.68
C PHE A 266 10.44 -8.20 1.09
N ARG A 267 10.61 -7.03 1.71
CA ARG A 267 9.99 -5.77 1.29
C ARG A 267 10.43 -5.32 -0.10
N SER A 268 11.68 -5.58 -0.45
CA SER A 268 12.26 -5.24 -1.76
C SER A 268 12.02 -6.28 -2.86
N GLY A 269 11.37 -7.42 -2.57
CA GLY A 269 11.09 -8.49 -3.53
C GLY A 269 12.27 -9.38 -3.87
N LYS A 270 13.40 -9.29 -3.16
CA LYS A 270 14.60 -10.08 -3.40
C LYS A 270 14.45 -11.57 -3.01
N LEU A 271 13.41 -11.93 -2.29
CA LEU A 271 13.06 -13.32 -1.97
C LEU A 271 12.42 -14.06 -3.15
N GLY A 272 12.17 -13.39 -4.27
CA GLY A 272 11.54 -13.93 -5.47
C GLY A 272 10.15 -13.36 -5.69
N LEU A 273 9.89 -12.80 -6.86
CA LEU A 273 8.66 -12.07 -7.17
C LEU A 273 7.43 -12.98 -7.27
N SER A 274 7.58 -14.19 -7.82
CA SER A 274 6.47 -15.12 -8.05
C SER A 274 6.02 -15.87 -6.80
N LEU A 275 6.77 -15.78 -5.71
CA LEU A 275 6.55 -16.58 -4.50
C LEU A 275 5.97 -15.78 -3.33
N ILE A 276 5.97 -14.44 -3.39
CA ILE A 276 5.54 -13.60 -2.29
C ILE A 276 4.08 -13.21 -2.50
N HIS A 277 3.22 -14.17 -2.27
CA HIS A 277 1.80 -13.95 -2.15
C HIS A 277 1.39 -14.27 -0.72
N ILE A 278 1.07 -13.24 0.05
CA ILE A 278 0.39 -13.46 1.31
C ILE A 278 -1.06 -13.81 0.96
N SER A 279 -1.39 -15.10 1.02
CA SER A 279 -2.75 -15.56 0.79
C SER A 279 -3.66 -14.97 1.86
N GLU A 280 -4.39 -13.94 1.49
CA GLU A 280 -5.47 -13.43 2.31
C GLU A 280 -6.72 -14.24 1.98
N PRO A 281 -7.46 -14.71 3.01
CA PRO A 281 -8.71 -15.38 2.74
C PRO A 281 -9.60 -14.41 1.96
N THR A 282 -10.00 -14.81 0.75
CA THR A 282 -11.16 -14.23 0.12
C THR A 282 -12.33 -14.46 1.06
N ARG A 283 -12.73 -13.46 1.81
CA ARG A 283 -14.01 -13.57 2.51
C ARG A 283 -15.10 -13.68 1.46
N PRO A 284 -15.98 -14.67 1.61
CA PRO A 284 -17.09 -14.89 0.69
C PRO A 284 -18.00 -13.68 0.59
#